data_ce272ad0c45046ec43bfd44ddc9bcf34
#
_entry.id   ce272ad0c45046ec43bfd44ddc9bcf34
#
_cell.length_a   1.000
_cell.length_b   1.000
_cell.length_c   1.000
_cell.angle_alpha   90.00
_cell.angle_beta   90.00
_cell.angle_gamma   90.00
#
_symmetry.space_group_name_H-M   'P 1'
#
loop_
_entity.id
_entity.type
_entity.pdbx_description
1 polymer ?
#
loop_
_entity_poly.entity_id
_entity_poly.type
_entity_poly.pdbx_seq_one_letter_code
_entity_poly.pdbx_strand_id
1 'polypeptide(L)'
;DSTLLKAAKWSVLFFSVIIYLFMVFNPSIIINTGLLALSGTAQLIVPVLGALFWKHSTAAGAFTGLICGIATLLLLYLIIHIEASYCGIIGIVINAIFFFTISLTTKSEPKIRARIIEYKTEFENRN
;
A
#
# COMPACT_ATOMS: atom_id res chain seq x y z
N ASP A 1 -13.41 -10.83 28.83
CA ASP A 1 -12.23 -10.99 27.93
C ASP A 1 -11.97 -12.42 27.46
N SER A 2 -12.33 -13.47 28.25
CA SER A 2 -12.13 -14.87 27.86
C SER A 2 -13.00 -15.31 26.67
N THR A 3 -14.17 -14.74 26.51
CA THR A 3 -15.10 -14.99 25.38
C THR A 3 -14.58 -14.43 24.07
N LEU A 4 -13.99 -13.24 24.08
CA LEU A 4 -13.37 -12.63 22.90
C LEU A 4 -12.14 -13.44 22.45
N LEU A 5 -11.34 -13.92 23.40
CA LEU A 5 -10.18 -14.74 23.09
C LEU A 5 -10.57 -16.10 22.47
N LYS A 6 -11.65 -16.72 22.98
CA LYS A 6 -12.21 -17.95 22.41
C LYS A 6 -12.77 -17.72 21.00
N ALA A 7 -13.53 -16.64 20.80
CA ALA A 7 -14.06 -16.28 19.49
C ALA A 7 -12.93 -16.03 18.47
N ALA A 8 -11.87 -15.32 18.87
CA ALA A 8 -10.71 -15.09 18.01
C ALA A 8 -10.02 -16.40 17.59
N LYS A 9 -9.79 -17.32 18.56
CA LYS A 9 -9.18 -18.64 18.28
C LYS A 9 -10.03 -19.47 17.31
N TRP A 10 -11.34 -19.51 17.50
CA TRP A 10 -12.25 -20.23 16.62
C TRP A 10 -12.30 -19.61 15.21
N SER A 11 -12.26 -18.28 15.11
CA SER A 11 -12.20 -17.60 13.82
C SER A 11 -10.91 -17.92 13.06
N VAL A 12 -9.77 -17.89 13.73
CA VAL A 12 -8.47 -18.26 13.11
C VAL A 12 -8.50 -19.70 12.61
N LEU A 13 -9.00 -20.63 13.44
CA LEU A 13 -9.08 -22.04 13.07
C LEU A 13 -10.02 -22.25 11.86
N PHE A 14 -11.16 -21.59 11.85
CA PHE A 14 -12.12 -21.65 10.75
C PHE A 14 -11.53 -21.15 9.44
N PHE A 15 -10.91 -19.96 9.44
CA PHE A 15 -10.26 -19.42 8.25
C PHE A 15 -9.06 -20.26 7.81
N SER A 16 -8.28 -20.82 8.74
CA SER A 16 -7.16 -21.71 8.39
C SER A 16 -7.63 -22.97 7.67
N VAL A 17 -8.72 -23.58 8.13
CA VAL A 17 -9.30 -24.76 7.46
C VAL A 17 -9.81 -24.40 6.05
N ILE A 18 -10.48 -23.27 5.88
CA ILE A 18 -10.95 -22.81 4.56
C ILE A 18 -9.77 -22.59 3.62
N ILE A 19 -8.74 -21.88 4.07
CA ILE A 19 -7.53 -21.62 3.26
C ILE A 19 -6.84 -22.93 2.90
N TYR A 20 -6.73 -23.88 3.83
CA TYR A 20 -6.13 -25.18 3.58
C TYR A 20 -6.89 -25.98 2.52
N LEU A 21 -8.22 -26.00 2.61
CA LEU A 21 -9.07 -26.66 1.61
C LEU A 21 -8.89 -26.03 0.23
N PHE A 22 -8.88 -24.70 0.14
CA PHE A 22 -8.61 -24.00 -1.12
C PHE A 22 -7.23 -24.33 -1.69
N MET A 23 -6.21 -24.46 -0.84
CA MET A 23 -4.85 -24.81 -1.24
C MET A 23 -4.77 -26.19 -1.87
N VAL A 24 -5.47 -27.18 -1.30
CA VAL A 24 -5.46 -28.56 -1.79
C VAL A 24 -6.10 -28.65 -3.17
N PHE A 25 -7.18 -27.90 -3.42
CA PHE A 25 -7.90 -27.94 -4.69
C PHE A 25 -7.27 -27.09 -5.79
N ASN A 26 -6.58 -25.98 -5.45
CA ASN A 26 -6.02 -25.06 -6.42
C ASN A 26 -4.74 -24.39 -5.94
N PRO A 27 -3.60 -25.09 -5.91
CA PRO A 27 -2.34 -24.54 -5.41
C PRO A 27 -1.85 -23.31 -6.20
N SER A 28 -2.12 -23.26 -7.51
CA SER A 28 -1.74 -22.12 -8.35
C SER A 28 -2.44 -20.80 -7.98
N ILE A 29 -3.66 -20.88 -7.47
CA ILE A 29 -4.42 -19.68 -7.04
C ILE A 29 -3.71 -19.00 -5.86
N ILE A 30 -3.17 -19.77 -4.92
CA ILE A 30 -2.51 -19.23 -3.72
C ILE A 30 -1.23 -18.50 -4.10
N ILE A 31 -0.42 -19.08 -4.98
CA ILE A 31 0.82 -18.46 -5.44
C ILE A 31 0.51 -17.14 -6.17
N ASN A 32 -0.43 -17.17 -7.09
CA ASN A 32 -0.81 -15.97 -7.85
C ASN A 32 -1.44 -14.88 -6.96
N THR A 33 -2.30 -15.27 -6.00
CA THR A 33 -2.89 -14.33 -5.05
C THR A 33 -1.85 -13.77 -4.10
N GLY A 34 -0.89 -14.56 -3.65
CA GLY A 34 0.24 -14.11 -2.84
C GLY A 34 1.11 -13.11 -3.58
N LEU A 35 1.47 -13.39 -4.83
CA LEU A 35 2.22 -12.47 -5.68
C LEU A 35 1.44 -11.17 -5.94
N LEU A 36 0.13 -11.25 -6.16
CA LEU A 36 -0.72 -10.08 -6.34
C LEU A 36 -0.77 -9.21 -5.07
N ALA A 37 -0.93 -9.82 -3.90
CA ALA A 37 -0.92 -9.13 -2.61
C ALA A 37 0.43 -8.46 -2.34
N LEU A 38 1.54 -9.15 -2.62
CA LEU A 38 2.89 -8.60 -2.50
C LEU A 38 3.08 -7.42 -3.44
N SER A 39 2.67 -7.54 -4.70
CA SER A 39 2.72 -6.47 -5.70
C SER A 39 1.87 -5.26 -5.30
N GLY A 40 0.70 -5.50 -4.69
CA GLY A 40 -0.13 -4.44 -4.12
C GLY A 40 0.56 -3.71 -2.96
N THR A 41 1.17 -4.46 -2.05
CA THR A 41 1.92 -3.89 -0.91
C THR A 41 3.14 -3.10 -1.38
N ALA A 42 3.82 -3.55 -2.43
CA ALA A 42 4.97 -2.87 -3.01
C ALA A 42 4.61 -1.46 -3.54
N GLN A 43 3.35 -1.19 -3.86
CA GLN A 43 2.90 0.16 -4.26
C GLN A 43 3.13 1.22 -3.16
N LEU A 44 3.22 0.81 -1.89
CA LEU A 44 3.48 1.72 -0.78
C LEU A 44 4.93 2.25 -0.77
N ILE A 45 5.85 1.59 -1.45
CA ILE A 45 7.26 2.00 -1.52
C ILE A 45 7.38 3.42 -2.08
N VAL A 46 6.64 3.74 -3.13
CA VAL A 46 6.71 5.05 -3.80
C VAL A 46 6.34 6.20 -2.87
N PRO A 47 5.14 6.23 -2.23
CA PRO A 47 4.79 7.32 -1.34
C PRO A 47 5.65 7.35 -0.06
N VAL A 48 6.11 6.20 0.46
CA VAL A 48 6.99 6.17 1.64
C VAL A 48 8.36 6.76 1.32
N LEU A 49 9.00 6.35 0.24
CA LEU A 49 10.28 6.93 -0.18
C LEU A 49 10.12 8.41 -0.57
N GLY A 50 9.02 8.76 -1.24
CA GLY A 50 8.70 10.14 -1.56
C GLY A 50 8.55 11.00 -0.30
N ALA A 51 7.86 10.52 0.73
CA ALA A 51 7.70 11.25 1.99
C ALA A 51 9.03 11.44 2.74
N LEU A 52 9.95 10.45 2.68
CA LEU A 52 11.23 10.50 3.37
C LEU A 52 12.27 11.38 2.66
N PHE A 53 12.35 11.28 1.33
CA PHE A 53 13.45 11.87 0.57
C PHE A 53 13.05 13.10 -0.24
N TRP A 54 11.76 13.33 -0.50
CA TRP A 54 11.33 14.42 -1.36
C TRP A 54 10.52 15.50 -0.62
N LYS A 55 11.06 16.71 -0.57
CA LYS A 55 10.49 17.85 0.17
C LYS A 55 9.13 18.35 -0.36
N HIS A 56 8.80 18.03 -1.62
CA HIS A 56 7.55 18.43 -2.27
C HIS A 56 6.48 17.33 -2.23
N SER A 57 6.74 16.23 -1.51
CA SER A 57 5.76 15.17 -1.30
C SER A 57 4.49 15.72 -0.65
N THR A 58 3.33 15.34 -1.21
CA THR A 58 2.02 15.74 -0.67
C THR A 58 1.15 14.52 -0.42
N ALA A 59 0.25 14.62 0.56
CA ALA A 59 -0.71 13.55 0.87
C ALA A 59 -1.61 13.26 -0.34
N ALA A 60 -2.03 14.29 -1.08
CA ALA A 60 -2.84 14.14 -2.30
C ALA A 60 -2.11 13.33 -3.37
N GLY A 61 -0.81 13.61 -3.60
CA GLY A 61 0.03 12.84 -4.52
C GLY A 61 0.17 11.38 -4.09
N ALA A 62 0.39 11.13 -2.78
CA ALA A 62 0.49 9.78 -2.24
C ALA A 62 -0.79 8.97 -2.44
N PHE A 63 -1.95 9.53 -2.13
CA PHE A 63 -3.24 8.86 -2.32
C PHE A 63 -3.56 8.61 -3.78
N THR A 64 -3.40 9.60 -4.65
CA THR A 64 -3.70 9.44 -6.08
C THR A 64 -2.74 8.48 -6.76
N GLY A 65 -1.45 8.55 -6.47
CA GLY A 65 -0.46 7.60 -6.96
C GLY A 65 -0.79 6.16 -6.56
N LEU A 66 -1.11 5.96 -5.27
CA LEU A 66 -1.46 4.64 -4.74
C LEU A 66 -2.74 4.08 -5.40
N ILE A 67 -3.79 4.89 -5.50
CA ILE A 67 -5.06 4.47 -6.14
C ILE A 67 -4.83 4.13 -7.61
N CYS A 68 -4.13 4.98 -8.36
CA CYS A 68 -3.84 4.72 -9.77
C CYS A 68 -2.94 3.50 -9.97
N GLY A 69 -1.93 3.30 -9.12
CA GLY A 69 -1.06 2.13 -9.16
C GLY A 69 -1.81 0.83 -8.90
N ILE A 70 -2.63 0.78 -7.86
CA ILE A 70 -3.45 -0.40 -7.53
C ILE A 70 -4.50 -0.64 -8.61
N ALA A 71 -5.18 0.40 -9.10
CA ALA A 71 -6.16 0.27 -10.16
C ALA A 71 -5.53 -0.30 -11.44
N THR A 72 -4.35 0.18 -11.81
CA THR A 72 -3.59 -0.33 -12.97
C THR A 72 -3.21 -1.80 -12.77
N LEU A 73 -2.70 -2.17 -11.60
CA LEU A 73 -2.35 -3.55 -11.26
C LEU A 73 -3.55 -4.49 -11.41
N LEU A 74 -4.69 -4.12 -10.83
CA LEU A 74 -5.91 -4.93 -10.89
C LEU A 74 -6.46 -5.01 -12.33
N LEU A 75 -6.44 -3.92 -13.07
CA LEU A 75 -6.91 -3.87 -14.45
C LEU A 75 -6.07 -4.77 -15.36
N LEU A 76 -4.75 -4.71 -15.26
CA LEU A 76 -3.85 -5.56 -16.03
C LEU A 76 -4.01 -7.04 -15.66
N TYR A 77 -4.16 -7.34 -14.38
CA TYR A 77 -4.30 -8.71 -13.91
C TYR A 77 -5.66 -9.33 -14.29
N LEU A 78 -6.77 -8.59 -14.09
CA LEU A 78 -8.13 -9.12 -14.29
C LEU A 78 -8.59 -9.07 -15.74
N ILE A 79 -8.20 -8.04 -16.51
CA ILE A 79 -8.70 -7.84 -17.88
C ILE A 79 -7.72 -8.40 -18.92
N ILE A 80 -6.43 -8.10 -18.74
CA ILE A 80 -5.41 -8.48 -19.74
C ILE A 80 -4.79 -9.83 -19.41
N HIS A 81 -5.02 -10.36 -18.19
CA HIS A 81 -4.48 -11.65 -17.71
C HIS A 81 -2.94 -11.73 -17.75
N ILE A 82 -2.27 -10.60 -17.48
CA ILE A 82 -0.81 -10.56 -17.35
C ILE A 82 -0.42 -11.14 -15.98
N GLU A 83 0.74 -11.78 -15.93
CA GLU A 83 1.30 -12.32 -14.68
C GLU A 83 1.42 -11.23 -13.59
N ALA A 84 1.07 -11.57 -12.34
CA ALA A 84 0.99 -10.64 -11.21
C ALA A 84 2.29 -9.84 -10.98
N SER A 85 3.45 -10.45 -11.25
CA SER A 85 4.77 -9.81 -11.10
C SER A 85 4.94 -8.61 -12.05
N TYR A 86 4.59 -8.77 -13.32
CA TYR A 86 4.66 -7.69 -14.31
C TYR A 86 3.62 -6.60 -14.04
N CYS A 87 2.41 -7.00 -13.63
CA CYS A 87 1.37 -6.04 -13.21
C CYS A 87 1.85 -5.16 -12.05
N GLY A 88 2.58 -5.75 -11.08
CA GLY A 88 3.16 -5.03 -9.96
C GLY A 88 4.16 -3.98 -10.39
N ILE A 89 5.10 -4.32 -11.29
CA ILE A 89 6.12 -3.40 -11.78
C ILE A 89 5.48 -2.23 -12.54
N ILE A 90 4.57 -2.53 -13.47
CA ILE A 90 3.86 -1.48 -14.24
C ILE A 90 3.05 -0.59 -13.29
N GLY A 91 2.36 -1.19 -12.31
CA GLY A 91 1.62 -0.45 -11.29
C GLY A 91 2.51 0.52 -10.50
N ILE A 92 3.72 0.10 -10.08
CA ILE A 92 4.68 0.96 -9.36
C ILE A 92 5.12 2.14 -10.24
N VAL A 93 5.39 1.91 -11.52
CA VAL A 93 5.76 3.00 -12.45
C VAL A 93 4.63 4.02 -12.60
N ILE A 94 3.41 3.55 -12.80
CA ILE A 94 2.22 4.43 -12.90
C ILE A 94 1.99 5.18 -11.59
N ASN A 95 2.08 4.49 -10.44
CA ASN A 95 2.00 5.11 -9.12
C ASN A 95 3.03 6.23 -8.98
N ALA A 96 4.30 5.98 -9.35
CA ALA A 96 5.35 6.99 -9.28
C ALA A 96 5.03 8.21 -10.17
N ILE A 97 4.60 8.00 -11.41
CA ILE A 97 4.25 9.09 -12.33
C ILE A 97 3.15 9.97 -11.73
N PHE A 98 2.05 9.36 -11.25
CA PHE A 98 0.94 10.11 -10.64
C PHE A 98 1.36 10.78 -9.33
N PHE A 99 2.11 10.09 -8.48
CA PHE A 99 2.64 10.65 -7.25
C PHE A 99 3.46 11.91 -7.51
N PHE A 100 4.45 11.86 -8.41
CA PHE A 100 5.30 13.00 -8.72
C PHE A 100 4.51 14.13 -9.37
N THR A 101 3.67 13.84 -10.37
CA THR A 101 2.89 14.85 -11.09
C THR A 101 1.93 15.59 -10.16
N ILE A 102 1.17 14.87 -9.35
CA ILE A 102 0.20 15.47 -8.44
C ILE A 102 0.90 16.21 -7.29
N SER A 103 2.00 15.66 -6.77
CA SER A 103 2.74 16.35 -5.71
C SER A 103 3.39 17.65 -6.18
N LEU A 104 3.79 17.76 -7.45
CA LEU A 104 4.32 19.01 -8.02
C LEU A 104 3.21 20.06 -8.24
N THR A 105 2.00 19.62 -8.59
CA THR A 105 0.88 20.54 -8.83
C THR A 105 0.13 20.94 -7.57
N THR A 106 0.23 20.13 -6.52
CA THR A 106 -0.49 20.35 -5.25
C THR A 106 0.44 21.01 -4.23
N LYS A 107 0.04 22.17 -3.70
CA LYS A 107 0.78 22.82 -2.61
C LYS A 107 0.59 22.03 -1.33
N SER A 108 1.70 21.72 -0.65
CA SER A 108 1.70 21.09 0.68
C SER A 108 0.85 21.92 1.66
N GLU A 109 -0.09 21.27 2.34
CA GLU A 109 -0.95 21.95 3.31
C GLU A 109 -0.13 22.65 4.41
N PRO A 110 -0.39 23.94 4.68
CA PRO A 110 0.36 24.70 5.68
C PRO A 110 0.28 24.11 7.10
N LYS A 111 -0.81 23.39 7.42
CA LYS A 111 -1.00 22.73 8.72
C LYS A 111 0.02 21.61 9.01
N ILE A 112 0.43 20.86 7.99
CA ILE A 112 1.42 19.77 8.16
C ILE A 112 2.81 20.37 8.37
N ARG A 113 3.15 21.44 7.64
CA ARG A 113 4.41 22.17 7.86
C ARG A 113 4.48 22.78 9.25
N ALA A 114 3.41 23.38 9.75
CA ALA A 114 3.35 23.97 11.08
C ALA A 114 3.59 22.90 12.17
N ARG A 115 2.97 21.72 12.07
CA ARG A 115 3.23 20.62 13.02
C ARG A 115 4.68 20.12 12.99
N ILE A 116 5.27 19.97 11.81
CA ILE A 116 6.67 19.51 11.69
C ILE A 116 7.62 20.53 12.32
N ILE A 117 7.35 21.82 12.17
CA ILE A 117 8.14 22.89 12.79
C ILE A 117 7.95 22.85 14.32
N GLU A 118 6.73 22.68 14.80
CA GLU A 118 6.41 22.56 16.22
C GLU A 118 7.14 21.38 16.88
N TYR A 119 7.11 20.21 16.27
CA TYR A 119 7.88 19.04 16.74
C TYR A 119 9.40 19.28 16.74
N LYS A 120 9.93 19.97 15.72
CA LYS A 120 11.36 20.30 15.69
C LYS A 120 11.75 21.25 16.81
N THR A 121 10.97 22.29 17.07
CA THR A 121 11.24 23.23 18.17
C THR A 121 11.09 22.58 19.54
N GLU A 122 10.16 21.65 19.73
CA GLU A 122 10.07 20.86 20.97
C GLU A 122 11.29 19.97 21.20
N PHE A 123 11.83 19.36 20.14
CA PHE A 123 13.06 18.54 20.24
C PHE A 123 14.30 19.38 20.52
N GLU A 124 14.43 20.57 19.94
CA GLU A 124 15.55 21.48 20.20
C GLU A 124 15.51 22.06 21.62
N ASN A 125 14.32 22.30 22.18
CA ASN A 125 14.18 22.83 23.56
C ASN A 125 14.37 21.76 24.66
N ARG A 126 14.43 20.46 24.30
CA ARG A 126 14.67 19.37 25.27
C ARG A 126 16.13 18.95 25.42
N ASN A 127 17.01 19.43 24.56
CA ASN A 127 18.45 19.19 24.61
C ASN A 127 19.18 20.46 25.06
#